data_263028ac2c6a1ab408a7e3cbd0380d04
#
_entry.id   263028ac2c6a1ab408a7e3cbd0380d04
#
_cell.length_a   1.000
_cell.length_b   1.000
_cell.length_c   1.000
_cell.angle_alpha   90.00
_cell.angle_beta   90.00
_cell.angle_gamma   90.00
#
_symmetry.space_group_name_H-M   'P 1'
#
loop_
_entity.id
_entity.type
_entity.pdbx_description
1 polymer ?
#
loop_
_entity_poly.entity_id
_entity_poly.type
_entity_poly.pdbx_seq_one_letter_code
_entity_poly.pdbx_strand_id
1 'polypeptide(L)'
;DGQKIALVGKSAGNAFFEIAAKAFKETAEAEGATVDVVYPEAATADAQIKVLDNLISQQPDAICISANDVNALQAKLEEAMDAGIKVSSFDSAPNKDSRQVFVNQAGTQAVGQALMDAVLDISGGEGQFAILSATSQSANQNAWIDAMKSIMEGDEKYSKLELVEVAYGDDEPQKSTDQTAALLQNYPDLKVICAPTTVGIAAAAKYLQDNESACKLTGLGLPSEMQEYTGDDDAHSCPYFYLWDMEGLGKLSAYATMALVKGDITGAVDETFTAGDMGEFTITTADDEGTEIVLGEPLQFTPENVADYAKLY
;
A
#
# COMPACT_ATOMS: atom_id res chain seq x y z
N ASP A 1 -23.10 -24.87 -6.45
CA ASP A 1 -21.91 -25.07 -7.26
C ASP A 1 -21.06 -23.80 -7.14
N GLY A 2 -19.95 -23.93 -6.44
CA GLY A 2 -19.15 -22.79 -6.06
C GLY A 2 -18.32 -22.21 -7.20
N GLN A 3 -18.15 -20.91 -7.20
CA GLN A 3 -17.25 -20.20 -8.09
C GLN A 3 -15.80 -20.58 -7.76
N LYS A 4 -14.95 -20.58 -8.78
CA LYS A 4 -13.51 -20.82 -8.63
C LYS A 4 -12.76 -19.52 -8.85
N ILE A 5 -12.01 -19.09 -7.85
CA ILE A 5 -11.27 -17.83 -7.88
C ILE A 5 -9.79 -18.11 -7.64
N ALA A 6 -8.92 -17.50 -8.44
CA ALA A 6 -7.49 -17.50 -8.20
C ALA A 6 -7.04 -16.15 -7.68
N LEU A 7 -6.28 -16.14 -6.60
CA LEU A 7 -5.64 -14.95 -6.05
C LEU A 7 -4.15 -15.04 -6.35
N VAL A 8 -3.62 -14.08 -7.09
CA VAL A 8 -2.22 -14.09 -7.53
C VAL A 8 -1.45 -13.00 -6.81
N GLY A 9 -0.42 -13.40 -6.06
CA GLY A 9 0.46 -12.48 -5.35
C GLY A 9 1.66 -12.05 -6.17
N LYS A 10 2.40 -11.09 -5.63
CA LYS A 10 3.63 -10.57 -6.25
C LYS A 10 4.82 -11.50 -6.01
N SER A 11 4.89 -12.09 -4.80
CA SER A 11 5.96 -13.00 -4.41
C SER A 11 5.55 -13.81 -3.19
N ALA A 12 6.16 -14.96 -2.99
CA ALA A 12 5.97 -15.78 -1.79
C ALA A 12 6.77 -15.22 -0.60
N GLY A 13 6.34 -15.57 0.62
CA GLY A 13 7.10 -15.29 1.84
C GLY A 13 6.93 -13.87 2.40
N ASN A 14 6.02 -13.09 1.87
CA ASN A 14 5.70 -11.76 2.39
C ASN A 14 4.53 -11.87 3.37
N ALA A 15 4.82 -11.70 4.67
CA ALA A 15 3.81 -11.82 5.73
C ALA A 15 2.64 -10.84 5.55
N PHE A 16 2.93 -9.64 5.10
CA PHE A 16 1.97 -8.59 4.79
C PHE A 16 0.95 -9.08 3.73
N PHE A 17 1.44 -9.69 2.65
CA PHE A 17 0.59 -10.25 1.61
C PHE A 17 -0.22 -11.45 2.11
N GLU A 18 0.38 -12.29 2.95
CA GLU A 18 -0.29 -13.49 3.47
C GLU A 18 -1.51 -13.15 4.32
N ILE A 19 -1.51 -12.04 5.04
CA ILE A 19 -2.67 -11.57 5.81
C ILE A 19 -3.83 -11.24 4.87
N ALA A 20 -3.58 -10.50 3.80
CA ALA A 20 -4.59 -10.19 2.79
C ALA A 20 -5.11 -11.45 2.11
N ALA A 21 -4.21 -12.37 1.75
CA ALA A 21 -4.56 -13.63 1.09
C ALA A 21 -5.45 -14.50 1.98
N LYS A 22 -5.12 -14.62 3.26
CA LYS A 22 -5.92 -15.37 4.22
C LYS A 22 -7.33 -14.77 4.35
N ALA A 23 -7.42 -13.46 4.53
CA ALA A 23 -8.71 -12.76 4.65
C ALA A 23 -9.55 -12.90 3.37
N PHE A 24 -8.91 -12.79 2.19
CA PHE A 24 -9.56 -13.00 0.91
C PHE A 24 -10.16 -14.40 0.82
N LYS A 25 -9.35 -15.41 1.11
CA LYS A 25 -9.75 -16.81 1.01
C LYS A 25 -10.91 -17.12 1.95
N GLU A 26 -10.80 -16.74 3.22
CA GLU A 26 -11.86 -16.96 4.21
C GLU A 26 -13.17 -16.27 3.81
N THR A 27 -13.09 -15.03 3.30
CA THR A 27 -14.26 -14.25 2.90
C THR A 27 -14.96 -14.87 1.70
N ALA A 28 -14.22 -15.19 0.64
CA ALA A 28 -14.81 -15.78 -0.57
C ALA A 28 -15.35 -17.20 -0.31
N GLU A 29 -14.64 -18.00 0.48
CA GLU A 29 -15.09 -19.34 0.84
C GLU A 29 -16.37 -19.31 1.69
N ALA A 30 -16.53 -18.32 2.56
CA ALA A 30 -17.77 -18.13 3.32
C ALA A 30 -18.97 -17.83 2.42
N GLU A 31 -18.74 -17.29 1.21
CA GLU A 31 -19.78 -17.07 0.20
C GLU A 31 -19.91 -18.25 -0.78
N GLY A 32 -19.25 -19.36 -0.52
CA GLY A 32 -19.38 -20.60 -1.31
C GLY A 32 -18.37 -20.77 -2.44
N ALA A 33 -17.39 -19.87 -2.56
CA ALA A 33 -16.34 -19.97 -3.56
C ALA A 33 -15.24 -20.93 -3.11
N THR A 34 -14.43 -21.39 -4.08
CA THR A 34 -13.15 -22.06 -3.85
C THR A 34 -12.05 -21.08 -4.26
N VAL A 35 -11.05 -20.90 -3.42
CA VAL A 35 -9.95 -19.96 -3.67
C VAL A 35 -8.62 -20.71 -3.74
N ASP A 36 -7.91 -20.49 -4.84
CA ASP A 36 -6.54 -20.94 -5.03
C ASP A 36 -5.61 -19.74 -4.92
N VAL A 37 -4.72 -19.76 -3.93
CA VAL A 37 -3.74 -18.68 -3.72
C VAL A 37 -2.44 -19.11 -4.40
N VAL A 38 -2.00 -18.32 -5.38
CA VAL A 38 -0.86 -18.68 -6.23
C VAL A 38 0.20 -17.56 -6.17
N TYR A 39 1.45 -17.98 -6.00
CA TYR A 39 2.59 -17.07 -6.01
C TYR A 39 3.51 -17.41 -7.18
N PRO A 40 4.07 -16.38 -7.86
CA PRO A 40 5.09 -16.64 -8.89
C PRO A 40 6.41 -17.10 -8.25
N GLU A 41 7.25 -17.75 -9.03
CA GLU A 41 8.57 -18.23 -8.57
C GLU A 41 9.52 -17.06 -8.24
N ALA A 42 9.29 -15.91 -8.84
CA ALA A 42 10.05 -14.70 -8.61
C ALA A 42 9.12 -13.48 -8.70
N ALA A 43 9.52 -12.36 -8.10
CA ALA A 43 8.76 -11.11 -8.13
C ALA A 43 8.99 -10.38 -9.46
N THR A 44 8.64 -11.01 -10.57
CA THR A 44 8.80 -10.49 -11.93
C THR A 44 7.53 -10.66 -12.75
N ALA A 45 7.37 -9.82 -13.77
CA ALA A 45 6.28 -9.95 -14.74
C ALA A 45 6.33 -11.30 -15.46
N ASP A 46 7.51 -11.75 -15.89
CA ASP A 46 7.67 -13.02 -16.59
C ASP A 46 7.19 -14.21 -15.76
N ALA A 47 7.49 -14.22 -14.46
CA ALA A 47 7.05 -15.27 -13.56
C ALA A 47 5.52 -15.23 -13.37
N GLN A 48 4.92 -14.03 -13.29
CA GLN A 48 3.46 -13.88 -13.23
C GLN A 48 2.78 -14.28 -14.53
N ILE A 49 3.39 -14.03 -15.68
CA ILE A 49 2.84 -14.48 -16.99
C ILE A 49 2.72 -16.00 -17.03
N LYS A 50 3.71 -16.73 -16.52
CA LYS A 50 3.65 -18.21 -16.43
C LYS A 50 2.50 -18.67 -15.53
N VAL A 51 2.29 -18.02 -14.40
CA VAL A 51 1.17 -18.30 -13.51
C VAL A 51 -0.15 -18.05 -14.22
N LEU A 52 -0.29 -16.93 -14.93
CA LEU A 52 -1.50 -16.60 -15.68
C LEU A 52 -1.79 -17.57 -16.80
N ASP A 53 -0.76 -18.02 -17.56
CA ASP A 53 -0.93 -19.04 -18.58
C ASP A 53 -1.58 -20.31 -18.01
N ASN A 54 -1.07 -20.78 -16.89
CA ASN A 54 -1.58 -21.98 -16.23
C ASN A 54 -3.02 -21.77 -15.72
N LEU A 55 -3.30 -20.61 -15.11
CA LEU A 55 -4.62 -20.30 -14.57
C LEU A 55 -5.67 -20.17 -15.68
N ILE A 56 -5.34 -19.49 -16.79
CA ILE A 56 -6.27 -19.36 -17.92
C ILE A 56 -6.65 -20.71 -18.48
N SER A 57 -5.71 -21.65 -18.56
CA SER A 57 -5.99 -23.02 -19.03
C SER A 57 -6.95 -23.77 -18.09
N GLN A 58 -7.00 -23.43 -16.82
CA GLN A 58 -7.91 -24.02 -15.84
C GLN A 58 -9.31 -23.41 -15.86
N GLN A 59 -9.49 -22.28 -16.54
CA GLN A 59 -10.76 -21.57 -16.69
C GLN A 59 -11.46 -21.26 -15.35
N PRO A 60 -10.81 -20.54 -14.42
CA PRO A 60 -11.50 -20.08 -13.22
C PRO A 60 -12.57 -19.04 -13.56
N ASP A 61 -13.47 -18.78 -12.64
CA ASP A 61 -14.47 -17.72 -12.81
C ASP A 61 -13.85 -16.33 -12.70
N ALA A 62 -12.82 -16.18 -11.88
CA ALA A 62 -12.12 -14.92 -11.69
C ALA A 62 -10.66 -15.10 -11.32
N ILE A 63 -9.86 -14.09 -11.67
CA ILE A 63 -8.50 -13.90 -11.21
C ILE A 63 -8.42 -12.53 -10.53
N CYS A 64 -7.91 -12.49 -9.29
CA CYS A 64 -7.58 -11.27 -8.58
C CYS A 64 -6.06 -11.21 -8.42
N ILE A 65 -5.42 -10.15 -8.92
CA ILE A 65 -3.96 -10.10 -9.01
C ILE A 65 -3.38 -8.81 -8.41
N SER A 66 -2.25 -8.97 -7.69
CA SER A 66 -1.34 -7.87 -7.38
C SER A 66 -0.17 -7.93 -8.36
N ALA A 67 0.01 -6.90 -9.18
CA ALA A 67 0.88 -6.95 -10.34
C ALA A 67 2.32 -6.51 -10.04
N ASN A 68 3.29 -7.24 -10.58
CA ASN A 68 4.71 -6.86 -10.52
C ASN A 68 5.09 -5.83 -11.59
N ASP A 69 4.25 -5.63 -12.59
CA ASP A 69 4.48 -4.67 -13.67
C ASP A 69 3.16 -4.09 -14.16
N VAL A 70 3.14 -2.80 -14.44
CA VAL A 70 1.92 -2.09 -14.85
C VAL A 70 1.45 -2.54 -16.24
N ASN A 71 2.36 -2.78 -17.16
CA ASN A 71 2.04 -2.98 -18.58
C ASN A 71 2.32 -4.39 -19.11
N ALA A 72 3.30 -5.09 -18.56
CA ALA A 72 3.77 -6.35 -19.12
C ALA A 72 2.75 -7.49 -19.07
N LEU A 73 1.74 -7.39 -18.21
CA LEU A 73 0.72 -8.44 -18.02
C LEU A 73 -0.51 -8.25 -18.92
N GLN A 74 -0.59 -7.14 -19.66
CA GLN A 74 -1.82 -6.76 -20.38
C GLN A 74 -2.31 -7.83 -21.35
N ALA A 75 -1.43 -8.38 -22.19
CA ALA A 75 -1.83 -9.38 -23.18
C ALA A 75 -2.46 -10.61 -22.52
N LYS A 76 -1.89 -11.08 -21.41
CA LYS A 76 -2.41 -12.24 -20.68
C LYS A 76 -3.71 -11.94 -19.95
N LEU A 77 -3.82 -10.79 -19.33
CA LEU A 77 -5.04 -10.42 -18.62
C LEU A 77 -6.20 -10.14 -19.57
N GLU A 78 -5.93 -9.55 -20.74
CA GLU A 78 -6.92 -9.41 -21.81
C GLU A 78 -7.36 -10.78 -22.35
N GLU A 79 -6.41 -11.72 -22.53
CA GLU A 79 -6.72 -13.09 -22.92
C GLU A 79 -7.67 -13.76 -21.91
N ALA A 80 -7.42 -13.56 -20.60
CA ALA A 80 -8.31 -14.06 -19.54
C ALA A 80 -9.71 -13.48 -19.66
N MET A 81 -9.82 -12.15 -19.82
CA MET A 81 -11.12 -11.49 -19.94
C MET A 81 -11.85 -11.90 -21.22
N ASP A 82 -11.16 -12.08 -22.33
CA ASP A 82 -11.73 -12.56 -23.59
C ASP A 82 -12.27 -14.00 -23.46
N ALA A 83 -11.66 -14.79 -22.57
CA ALA A 83 -12.13 -16.15 -22.25
C ALA A 83 -13.32 -16.16 -21.26
N GLY A 84 -13.79 -15.00 -20.83
CA GLY A 84 -14.91 -14.88 -19.89
C GLY A 84 -14.50 -14.91 -18.41
N ILE A 85 -13.21 -14.88 -18.12
CA ILE A 85 -12.70 -14.83 -16.75
C ILE A 85 -12.76 -13.38 -16.25
N LYS A 86 -13.37 -13.14 -15.10
CA LYS A 86 -13.36 -11.80 -14.49
C LYS A 86 -11.97 -11.50 -13.94
N VAL A 87 -11.51 -10.25 -14.09
CA VAL A 87 -10.20 -9.82 -13.58
C VAL A 87 -10.36 -8.61 -12.69
N SER A 88 -9.97 -8.77 -11.44
CA SER A 88 -9.80 -7.70 -10.47
C SER A 88 -8.33 -7.58 -10.09
N SER A 89 -7.96 -6.48 -9.49
CA SER A 89 -6.62 -6.31 -8.93
C SER A 89 -6.70 -5.68 -7.54
N PHE A 90 -5.65 -5.83 -6.77
CA PHE A 90 -5.53 -5.25 -5.44
C PHE A 90 -4.08 -4.94 -5.16
N ASP A 91 -3.81 -4.08 -4.18
CA ASP A 91 -2.47 -3.66 -3.77
C ASP A 91 -1.68 -2.96 -4.87
N SER A 92 -1.23 -3.66 -5.90
CA SER A 92 -0.54 -3.09 -7.06
C SER A 92 -1.34 -3.36 -8.34
N ALA A 93 -1.82 -2.30 -8.97
CA ALA A 93 -2.67 -2.42 -10.15
C ALA A 93 -1.85 -2.64 -11.43
N PRO A 94 -2.23 -3.60 -12.29
CA PRO A 94 -1.87 -3.54 -13.70
C PRO A 94 -2.62 -2.38 -14.36
N ASN A 95 -2.26 -2.00 -15.59
CA ASN A 95 -2.90 -0.86 -16.24
C ASN A 95 -4.43 -1.05 -16.39
N LYS A 96 -5.11 0.05 -16.71
CA LYS A 96 -6.59 0.08 -16.77
C LYS A 96 -7.22 -0.93 -17.73
N ASP A 97 -6.52 -1.26 -18.81
CA ASP A 97 -7.02 -2.20 -19.83
C ASP A 97 -6.80 -3.67 -19.44
N SER A 98 -6.04 -3.91 -18.40
CA SER A 98 -5.69 -5.24 -17.90
C SER A 98 -6.62 -5.74 -16.80
N ARG A 99 -7.58 -4.94 -16.38
CA ARG A 99 -8.47 -5.23 -15.25
C ARG A 99 -9.84 -4.64 -15.43
N GLN A 100 -10.82 -5.16 -14.72
CA GLN A 100 -12.17 -4.58 -14.67
C GLN A 100 -12.31 -3.59 -13.51
N VAL A 101 -11.62 -3.83 -12.40
CA VAL A 101 -11.58 -2.92 -11.25
C VAL A 101 -10.35 -3.19 -10.38
N PHE A 102 -9.83 -2.13 -9.77
CA PHE A 102 -8.73 -2.19 -8.82
C PHE A 102 -9.25 -1.92 -7.40
N VAL A 103 -8.86 -2.76 -6.43
CA VAL A 103 -9.13 -2.52 -5.02
C VAL A 103 -7.90 -1.90 -4.39
N ASN A 104 -8.00 -0.62 -4.06
CA ASN A 104 -6.89 0.19 -3.55
C ASN A 104 -7.01 0.32 -2.02
N GLN A 105 -5.92 0.07 -1.31
CA GLN A 105 -5.86 0.15 0.15
C GLN A 105 -6.11 1.55 0.69
N ALA A 106 -5.67 2.58 -0.03
CA ALA A 106 -5.90 3.98 0.30
C ALA A 106 -5.66 4.84 -0.93
N GLY A 107 -6.41 5.91 -1.07
CA GLY A 107 -6.20 6.86 -2.17
C GLY A 107 -4.89 7.61 -2.03
N THR A 108 -4.24 7.93 -3.14
CA THR A 108 -2.97 8.67 -3.19
C THR A 108 -3.05 9.98 -2.42
N GLN A 109 -4.12 10.73 -2.61
CA GLN A 109 -4.35 12.01 -1.92
C GLN A 109 -4.49 11.82 -0.41
N ALA A 110 -5.19 10.78 0.02
CA ALA A 110 -5.38 10.49 1.45
C ALA A 110 -4.06 10.12 2.14
N VAL A 111 -3.19 9.37 1.45
CA VAL A 111 -1.85 9.04 1.96
C VAL A 111 -1.02 10.32 2.10
N GLY A 112 -0.97 11.15 1.07
CA GLY A 112 -0.25 12.43 1.10
C GLY A 112 -0.75 13.33 2.21
N GLN A 113 -2.06 13.41 2.40
CA GLN A 113 -2.68 14.23 3.45
C GLN A 113 -2.30 13.73 4.85
N ALA A 114 -2.37 12.42 5.10
CA ALA A 114 -2.00 11.86 6.39
C ALA A 114 -0.53 12.15 6.73
N LEU A 115 0.36 11.97 5.76
CA LEU A 115 1.79 12.19 5.96
C LEU A 115 2.12 13.67 6.18
N MET A 116 1.51 14.58 5.41
CA MET A 116 1.73 16.01 5.63
C MET A 116 1.19 16.50 6.97
N ASP A 117 0.02 16.03 7.37
CA ASP A 117 -0.55 16.39 8.67
C ASP A 117 0.31 15.84 9.83
N ALA A 118 0.90 14.65 9.67
CA ALA A 118 1.84 14.09 10.64
C ALA A 118 3.12 14.94 10.75
N VAL A 119 3.69 15.36 9.62
CA VAL A 119 4.87 16.23 9.61
C VAL A 119 4.55 17.57 10.30
N LEU A 120 3.41 18.16 10.00
CA LEU A 120 2.98 19.41 10.62
C LEU A 120 2.85 19.28 12.14
N ASP A 121 2.20 18.22 12.59
CA ASP A 121 1.99 17.96 14.02
C ASP A 121 3.30 17.68 14.75
N ILE A 122 4.09 16.73 14.26
CA ILE A 122 5.34 16.29 14.91
C ILE A 122 6.38 17.39 14.94
N SER A 123 6.44 18.24 13.91
CA SER A 123 7.36 19.38 13.85
C SER A 123 6.96 20.55 14.77
N GLY A 124 5.72 20.52 15.30
CA GLY A 124 5.18 21.67 16.03
C GLY A 124 4.72 22.81 15.13
N GLY A 125 4.48 22.51 13.86
CA GLY A 125 3.92 23.46 12.89
C GLY A 125 4.93 24.20 12.03
N GLU A 126 6.24 24.04 12.28
CA GLU A 126 7.28 24.77 11.55
C GLU A 126 8.62 24.03 11.54
N GLY A 127 9.46 24.38 10.59
CA GLY A 127 10.84 23.92 10.50
C GLY A 127 11.10 23.03 9.30
N GLN A 128 12.31 22.44 9.31
CA GLN A 128 12.79 21.59 8.22
C GLN A 128 12.29 20.17 8.38
N PHE A 129 11.90 19.57 7.26
CA PHE A 129 11.67 18.12 7.17
C PHE A 129 12.27 17.60 5.87
N ALA A 130 12.54 16.29 5.87
CA ALA A 130 13.03 15.56 4.71
C ALA A 130 12.15 14.36 4.45
N ILE A 131 12.20 13.85 3.22
CA ILE A 131 11.53 12.60 2.84
C ILE A 131 12.61 11.58 2.52
N LEU A 132 12.50 10.39 3.10
CA LEU A 132 13.35 9.24 2.79
C LEU A 132 12.50 8.20 2.07
N SER A 133 12.67 8.12 0.75
CA SER A 133 11.87 7.26 -0.12
C SER A 133 12.60 5.95 -0.47
N ALA A 134 11.94 5.13 -1.28
CA ALA A 134 12.47 3.91 -1.86
C ALA A 134 13.42 4.25 -3.03
N THR A 135 13.11 3.79 -4.25
CA THR A 135 13.89 4.18 -5.42
C THR A 135 13.34 5.45 -6.06
N SER A 136 14.14 6.16 -6.83
CA SER A 136 13.69 7.32 -7.58
C SER A 136 12.66 6.98 -8.68
N GLN A 137 12.49 5.70 -8.99
CA GLN A 137 11.55 5.20 -9.99
C GLN A 137 10.31 4.54 -9.36
N SER A 138 10.19 4.52 -8.05
CA SER A 138 9.08 3.88 -7.34
C SER A 138 7.79 4.66 -7.54
N ALA A 139 6.89 4.13 -8.37
CA ALA A 139 5.68 4.82 -8.80
C ALA A 139 4.76 5.21 -7.63
N ASN A 140 4.53 4.30 -6.68
CA ASN A 140 3.68 4.58 -5.53
C ASN A 140 4.24 5.71 -4.66
N GLN A 141 5.50 5.59 -4.27
CA GLN A 141 6.16 6.60 -3.43
C GLN A 141 6.20 7.96 -4.14
N ASN A 142 6.53 7.97 -5.43
CA ASN A 142 6.56 9.22 -6.19
C ASN A 142 5.18 9.90 -6.22
N ALA A 143 4.11 9.13 -6.39
CA ALA A 143 2.75 9.67 -6.38
C ALA A 143 2.38 10.26 -5.01
N TRP A 144 2.72 9.58 -3.91
CA TRP A 144 2.49 10.10 -2.56
C TRP A 144 3.31 11.36 -2.27
N ILE A 145 4.56 11.38 -2.70
CA ILE A 145 5.45 12.55 -2.55
C ILE A 145 4.90 13.75 -3.33
N ASP A 146 4.45 13.54 -4.56
CA ASP A 146 3.83 14.58 -5.36
C ASP A 146 2.56 15.13 -4.70
N ALA A 147 1.74 14.24 -4.13
CA ALA A 147 0.56 14.63 -3.37
C ALA A 147 0.94 15.45 -2.13
N MET A 148 1.98 15.04 -1.38
CA MET A 148 2.48 15.79 -0.24
C MET A 148 2.92 17.21 -0.62
N LYS A 149 3.69 17.34 -1.70
CA LYS A 149 4.15 18.65 -2.19
C LYS A 149 2.99 19.54 -2.59
N SER A 150 2.01 18.98 -3.30
CA SER A 150 0.82 19.69 -3.74
C SER A 150 -0.02 20.20 -2.57
N ILE A 151 -0.21 19.35 -1.55
CA ILE A 151 -0.93 19.69 -0.32
C ILE A 151 -0.21 20.81 0.44
N MET A 152 1.11 20.69 0.58
CA MET A 152 1.94 21.69 1.27
C MET A 152 1.86 23.06 0.59
N GLU A 153 1.90 23.09 -0.74
CA GLU A 153 1.83 24.32 -1.51
C GLU A 153 0.43 24.95 -1.53
N GLY A 154 -0.61 24.12 -1.34
CA GLY A 154 -2.00 24.54 -1.48
C GLY A 154 -2.66 25.08 -0.21
N ASP A 155 -1.99 25.01 0.95
CA ASP A 155 -2.58 25.44 2.22
C ASP A 155 -1.54 26.18 3.07
N GLU A 156 -1.92 27.38 3.51
CA GLU A 156 -1.04 28.27 4.31
C GLU A 156 -0.63 27.66 5.65
N LYS A 157 -1.35 26.68 6.18
CA LYS A 157 -0.99 26.05 7.46
C LYS A 157 0.36 25.35 7.40
N TYR A 158 0.83 24.98 6.21
CA TYR A 158 2.14 24.35 5.99
C TYR A 158 3.24 25.37 5.63
N SER A 159 2.94 26.66 5.56
CA SER A 159 3.85 27.67 5.02
C SER A 159 5.16 27.83 5.79
N LYS A 160 5.19 27.43 7.05
CA LYS A 160 6.40 27.48 7.89
C LYS A 160 7.23 26.19 7.84
N LEU A 161 6.77 25.20 7.10
CA LEU A 161 7.52 23.97 6.85
C LEU A 161 8.40 24.14 5.62
N GLU A 162 9.59 23.55 5.66
CA GLU A 162 10.53 23.54 4.54
C GLU A 162 10.94 22.09 4.25
N LEU A 163 10.61 21.61 3.06
CA LEU A 163 11.11 20.32 2.55
C LEU A 163 12.53 20.55 2.03
N VAL A 164 13.55 20.07 2.74
CA VAL A 164 14.94 20.33 2.41
C VAL A 164 15.52 19.33 1.42
N GLU A 165 15.05 18.10 1.41
CA GLU A 165 15.57 17.05 0.51
C GLU A 165 14.60 15.87 0.43
N VAL A 166 14.57 15.24 -0.76
CA VAL A 166 14.00 13.89 -0.94
C VAL A 166 15.19 12.96 -1.18
N ALA A 167 15.47 12.09 -0.22
CA ALA A 167 16.54 11.11 -0.29
C ALA A 167 15.98 9.73 -0.65
N TYR A 168 16.81 8.88 -1.23
CA TYR A 168 16.40 7.56 -1.73
C TYR A 168 17.28 6.47 -1.12
N GLY A 169 16.67 5.59 -0.34
CA GLY A 169 17.34 4.45 0.27
C GLY A 169 17.29 3.18 -0.55
N ASP A 170 16.62 3.22 -1.73
CA ASP A 170 16.47 2.11 -2.68
C ASP A 170 15.84 0.84 -2.07
N ASP A 171 15.08 0.99 -0.99
CA ASP A 171 14.54 -0.11 -0.18
C ASP A 171 15.61 -1.09 0.32
N GLU A 172 16.81 -0.58 0.50
CA GLU A 172 17.91 -1.32 1.11
C GLU A 172 18.15 -0.80 2.54
N PRO A 173 18.18 -1.67 3.57
CA PRO A 173 18.34 -1.23 4.95
C PRO A 173 19.60 -0.41 5.19
N GLN A 174 20.74 -0.85 4.69
CA GLN A 174 22.02 -0.15 4.91
C GLN A 174 22.04 1.20 4.21
N LYS A 175 21.58 1.26 2.97
CA LYS A 175 21.53 2.52 2.23
C LYS A 175 20.57 3.51 2.87
N SER A 176 19.42 3.03 3.36
CA SER A 176 18.45 3.86 4.09
C SER A 176 19.05 4.43 5.37
N THR A 177 19.84 3.63 6.10
CA THR A 177 20.59 4.10 7.28
C THR A 177 21.61 5.17 6.90
N ASP A 178 22.37 4.95 5.82
CA ASP A 178 23.39 5.90 5.36
C ASP A 178 22.75 7.23 4.92
N GLN A 179 21.61 7.17 4.23
CA GLN A 179 20.86 8.36 3.83
C GLN A 179 20.31 9.12 5.06
N THR A 180 19.85 8.40 6.08
CA THR A 180 19.40 9.03 7.33
C THR A 180 20.55 9.79 8.00
N ALA A 181 21.71 9.16 8.11
CA ALA A 181 22.91 9.81 8.66
C ALA A 181 23.30 11.06 7.87
N ALA A 182 23.28 10.97 6.53
CA ALA A 182 23.61 12.11 5.66
C ALA A 182 22.61 13.27 5.82
N LEU A 183 21.32 12.98 5.95
CA LEU A 183 20.31 14.01 6.17
C LEU A 183 20.56 14.76 7.47
N LEU A 184 20.87 14.07 8.57
CA LEU A 184 21.16 14.72 9.85
C LEU A 184 22.44 15.54 9.80
N GLN A 185 23.46 15.07 9.07
CA GLN A 185 24.71 15.79 8.92
C GLN A 185 24.54 17.05 8.08
N ASN A 186 23.81 16.97 6.98
CA ASN A 186 23.60 18.07 6.04
C ASN A 186 22.61 19.12 6.58
N TYR A 187 21.67 18.68 7.42
CA TYR A 187 20.60 19.54 7.95
C TYR A 187 20.53 19.41 9.48
N PRO A 188 21.42 20.12 10.22
CA PRO A 188 21.47 20.00 11.69
C PRO A 188 20.17 20.40 12.40
N ASP A 189 19.34 21.23 11.76
CA ASP A 189 18.07 21.70 12.31
C ASP A 189 16.86 20.86 11.83
N LEU A 190 17.11 19.73 11.20
CA LEU A 190 16.07 18.84 10.69
C LEU A 190 15.16 18.37 11.83
N LYS A 191 13.86 18.62 11.74
CA LYS A 191 12.91 18.25 12.78
C LYS A 191 12.24 16.91 12.54
N VAL A 192 11.93 16.58 11.28
CA VAL A 192 11.16 15.38 10.94
C VAL A 192 11.73 14.75 9.68
N ILE A 193 11.83 13.43 9.69
CA ILE A 193 11.99 12.61 8.50
C ILE A 193 10.66 11.87 8.27
N CYS A 194 10.12 11.99 7.07
CA CYS A 194 8.97 11.21 6.62
C CYS A 194 9.48 10.14 5.65
N ALA A 195 9.31 8.86 6.02
CA ALA A 195 9.74 7.74 5.19
C ALA A 195 8.52 6.95 4.69
N PRO A 196 8.05 7.20 3.45
CA PRO A 196 6.87 6.53 2.91
C PRO A 196 7.19 5.14 2.34
N THR A 197 8.01 4.36 3.05
CA THR A 197 8.41 3.01 2.67
C THR A 197 8.81 2.21 3.91
N THR A 198 8.41 0.93 3.96
CA THR A 198 8.58 0.10 5.15
C THR A 198 10.04 -0.20 5.48
N VAL A 199 10.89 -0.35 4.48
CA VAL A 199 12.33 -0.58 4.69
C VAL A 199 13.00 0.69 5.22
N GLY A 200 12.75 1.83 4.58
CA GLY A 200 13.36 3.10 4.95
C GLY A 200 12.97 3.56 6.35
N ILE A 201 11.68 3.43 6.70
CA ILE A 201 11.22 3.87 8.03
C ILE A 201 11.85 3.03 9.15
N ALA A 202 11.96 1.71 8.97
CA ALA A 202 12.55 0.84 9.97
C ALA A 202 14.05 1.15 10.18
N ALA A 203 14.79 1.36 9.10
CA ALA A 203 16.20 1.73 9.16
C ALA A 203 16.41 3.09 9.83
N ALA A 204 15.61 4.10 9.43
CA ALA A 204 15.67 5.43 10.02
C ALA A 204 15.29 5.42 11.50
N ALA A 205 14.27 4.65 11.88
CA ALA A 205 13.82 4.54 13.26
C ALA A 205 14.96 4.06 14.18
N LYS A 206 15.63 2.99 13.77
CA LYS A 206 16.75 2.43 14.52
C LYS A 206 17.90 3.44 14.63
N TYR A 207 18.30 4.05 13.52
CA TYR A 207 19.39 5.02 13.51
C TYR A 207 19.11 6.22 14.42
N LEU A 208 17.93 6.81 14.30
CA LEU A 208 17.55 7.98 15.11
C LEU A 208 17.48 7.64 16.60
N GLN A 209 16.95 6.48 16.95
CA GLN A 209 16.80 6.07 18.34
C GLN A 209 18.16 5.69 18.95
N ASP A 210 18.98 4.93 18.25
CA ASP A 210 20.33 4.54 18.70
C ASP A 210 21.26 5.75 18.92
N ASN A 211 21.06 6.80 18.15
CA ASN A 211 21.84 8.04 18.24
C ASN A 211 21.17 9.13 19.07
N GLU A 212 20.08 8.82 19.75
CA GLU A 212 19.34 9.75 20.60
C GLU A 212 19.04 11.08 19.90
N SER A 213 18.68 11.01 18.62
CA SER A 213 18.43 12.18 17.79
C SER A 213 17.19 12.97 18.24
N ALA A 214 17.27 14.28 18.20
CA ALA A 214 16.11 15.15 18.41
C ALA A 214 15.15 15.13 17.19
N CYS A 215 15.65 14.74 16.01
CA CYS A 215 14.82 14.58 14.83
C CYS A 215 13.88 13.38 15.01
N LYS A 216 12.61 13.58 14.71
CA LYS A 216 11.58 12.54 14.84
C LYS A 216 11.18 11.99 13.47
N LEU A 217 10.50 10.86 13.50
CA LEU A 217 10.19 10.07 12.32
C LEU A 217 8.70 9.82 12.20
N THR A 218 8.20 9.82 10.99
CA THR A 218 6.89 9.28 10.64
C THR A 218 6.96 8.67 9.24
N GLY A 219 5.87 8.09 8.77
CA GLY A 219 5.81 7.50 7.44
C GLY A 219 4.92 6.27 7.39
N LEU A 220 5.29 5.34 6.53
CA LEU A 220 4.59 4.06 6.34
C LEU A 220 5.48 2.94 6.87
N GLY A 221 4.93 2.11 7.76
CA GLY A 221 5.72 1.08 8.41
C GLY A 221 4.93 -0.16 8.80
N LEU A 222 5.63 -1.26 9.05
CA LEU A 222 5.05 -2.48 9.61
C LEU A 222 5.03 -2.38 11.13
N PRO A 223 3.86 -2.58 11.78
CA PRO A 223 3.77 -2.49 13.23
C PRO A 223 4.77 -3.38 13.97
N SER A 224 4.99 -4.60 13.50
CA SER A 224 5.95 -5.53 14.13
C SER A 224 7.38 -5.02 14.12
N GLU A 225 7.78 -4.30 13.05
CA GLU A 225 9.13 -3.73 12.93
C GLU A 225 9.26 -2.40 13.68
N MET A 226 8.17 -1.64 13.77
CA MET A 226 8.18 -0.28 14.34
C MET A 226 7.81 -0.22 15.81
N GLN A 227 7.29 -1.29 16.38
CA GLN A 227 6.79 -1.30 17.76
C GLN A 227 7.82 -0.79 18.78
N GLU A 228 9.07 -1.23 18.67
CA GLU A 228 10.13 -0.84 19.61
C GLU A 228 10.56 0.64 19.49
N TYR A 229 10.20 1.29 18.39
CA TYR A 229 10.55 2.70 18.11
C TYR A 229 9.38 3.65 18.32
N THR A 230 8.19 3.14 18.64
CA THR A 230 6.97 3.93 18.71
C THR A 230 6.71 4.42 20.12
N GLY A 231 6.72 5.73 20.29
CA GLY A 231 6.45 6.37 21.57
C GLY A 231 6.47 7.89 21.44
N ASP A 232 5.70 8.55 22.29
CA ASP A 232 5.59 10.01 22.32
C ASP A 232 6.45 10.58 23.47
N ASP A 233 7.73 10.28 23.44
CA ASP A 233 8.72 10.71 24.42
C ASP A 233 10.12 10.82 23.78
N ASP A 234 11.11 11.26 24.57
CA ASP A 234 12.47 11.46 24.07
C ASP A 234 13.22 10.13 23.82
N ALA A 235 12.74 9.01 24.38
CA ALA A 235 13.38 7.71 24.20
C ALA A 235 13.03 7.03 22.89
N HIS A 236 11.96 7.46 22.21
CA HIS A 236 11.47 6.84 20.99
C HIS A 236 11.59 7.77 19.79
N SER A 237 11.98 7.22 18.65
CA SER A 237 12.19 8.00 17.41
C SER A 237 10.92 8.32 16.63
N CYS A 238 9.88 7.48 16.78
CA CYS A 238 8.67 7.59 15.96
C CYS A 238 7.42 7.76 16.83
N PRO A 239 6.85 8.98 16.90
CA PRO A 239 5.63 9.20 17.69
C PRO A 239 4.43 8.38 17.18
N TYR A 240 4.25 8.31 15.86
CA TYR A 240 3.25 7.49 15.19
C TYR A 240 3.55 7.40 13.70
N PHE A 241 2.94 6.42 13.06
CA PHE A 241 3.14 6.13 11.63
C PHE A 241 1.87 5.50 11.07
N TYR A 242 1.89 5.18 9.78
CA TYR A 242 0.72 4.69 9.08
C TYR A 242 1.03 3.45 8.26
N LEU A 243 -0.02 2.72 7.93
CA LEU A 243 -0.04 1.70 6.90
C LEU A 243 -1.51 1.44 6.53
N TRP A 244 -1.79 0.34 5.87
CA TRP A 244 -3.14 -0.06 5.48
C TRP A 244 -3.64 -1.20 6.36
N ASP A 245 -4.97 -1.33 6.39
CA ASP A 245 -5.64 -2.49 6.95
C ASP A 245 -5.57 -3.64 5.93
N MET A 246 -4.59 -4.52 6.05
CA MET A 246 -4.38 -5.62 5.11
C MET A 246 -5.45 -6.70 5.20
N GLU A 247 -6.00 -6.93 6.38
CA GLU A 247 -7.14 -7.83 6.53
C GLU A 247 -8.37 -7.27 5.81
N GLY A 248 -8.67 -6.00 6.03
CA GLY A 248 -9.74 -5.29 5.32
C GLY A 248 -9.55 -5.27 3.81
N LEU A 249 -8.30 -5.09 3.35
CA LEU A 249 -8.00 -5.14 1.92
C LEU A 249 -8.32 -6.51 1.33
N GLY A 250 -7.94 -7.58 2.00
CA GLY A 250 -8.26 -8.93 1.57
C GLY A 250 -9.76 -9.19 1.50
N LYS A 251 -10.49 -8.79 2.53
CA LYS A 251 -11.96 -8.91 2.57
C LYS A 251 -12.63 -8.14 1.45
N LEU A 252 -12.28 -6.86 1.28
CA LEU A 252 -12.89 -6.02 0.24
C LEU A 252 -12.58 -6.56 -1.16
N SER A 253 -11.35 -7.03 -1.38
CA SER A 253 -10.95 -7.63 -2.65
C SER A 253 -11.77 -8.87 -2.97
N ALA A 254 -12.05 -9.70 -1.97
CA ALA A 254 -12.90 -10.88 -2.14
C ALA A 254 -14.35 -10.48 -2.48
N TYR A 255 -14.94 -9.55 -1.75
CA TYR A 255 -16.30 -9.08 -2.01
C TYR A 255 -16.43 -8.44 -3.40
N ALA A 256 -15.47 -7.62 -3.81
CA ALA A 256 -15.46 -7.00 -5.13
C ALA A 256 -15.34 -8.04 -6.25
N THR A 257 -14.45 -9.02 -6.09
CA THR A 257 -14.26 -10.10 -7.07
C THR A 257 -15.52 -10.96 -7.18
N MET A 258 -16.14 -11.30 -6.06
CA MET A 258 -17.40 -12.04 -6.04
C MET A 258 -18.53 -11.24 -6.69
N ALA A 259 -18.60 -9.93 -6.47
CA ALA A 259 -19.59 -9.07 -7.11
C ALA A 259 -19.43 -9.05 -8.64
N LEU A 260 -18.20 -9.04 -9.16
CA LEU A 260 -17.94 -9.19 -10.60
C LEU A 260 -18.43 -10.53 -11.13
N VAL A 261 -18.11 -11.62 -10.44
CA VAL A 261 -18.49 -12.97 -10.86
C VAL A 261 -20.01 -13.14 -10.87
N LYS A 262 -20.69 -12.61 -9.86
CA LYS A 262 -22.16 -12.68 -9.75
C LYS A 262 -22.88 -11.73 -10.71
N GLY A 263 -22.16 -10.79 -11.31
CA GLY A 263 -22.77 -9.77 -12.19
C GLY A 263 -23.41 -8.61 -11.45
N ASP A 264 -23.18 -8.44 -10.15
CA ASP A 264 -23.67 -7.32 -9.37
C ASP A 264 -22.99 -6.01 -9.79
N ILE A 265 -21.74 -6.09 -10.23
CA ILE A 265 -20.99 -4.99 -10.83
C ILE A 265 -20.28 -5.47 -12.10
N THR A 266 -19.93 -4.52 -12.96
CA THR A 266 -19.11 -4.76 -14.17
C THR A 266 -17.72 -4.15 -14.05
N GLY A 267 -17.52 -3.28 -13.07
CA GLY A 267 -16.29 -2.51 -12.87
C GLY A 267 -16.43 -1.06 -13.36
N ALA A 268 -17.62 -0.60 -13.71
CA ALA A 268 -17.84 0.76 -14.20
C ALA A 268 -17.93 1.77 -13.04
N VAL A 269 -17.54 3.02 -13.33
CA VAL A 269 -17.66 4.13 -12.38
C VAL A 269 -19.13 4.32 -11.96
N ASP A 270 -19.33 4.70 -10.71
CA ASP A 270 -20.61 4.95 -10.06
C ASP A 270 -21.43 3.70 -9.71
N GLU A 271 -20.98 2.51 -10.09
CA GLU A 271 -21.60 1.29 -9.59
C GLU A 271 -21.35 1.15 -8.09
N THR A 272 -22.34 0.57 -7.40
CA THR A 272 -22.25 0.28 -5.96
C THR A 272 -22.46 -1.20 -5.71
N PHE A 273 -21.90 -1.70 -4.61
CA PHE A 273 -22.16 -3.05 -4.13
C PHE A 273 -22.02 -3.10 -2.63
N THR A 274 -22.61 -4.10 -2.02
CA THR A 274 -22.47 -4.34 -0.58
C THR A 274 -21.36 -5.35 -0.34
N ALA A 275 -20.35 -4.93 0.42
CA ALA A 275 -19.21 -5.78 0.80
C ALA A 275 -19.47 -6.44 2.15
N GLY A 276 -20.47 -7.31 2.24
CA GLY A 276 -20.86 -7.99 3.46
C GLY A 276 -21.04 -7.03 4.64
N ASP A 277 -20.39 -7.33 5.75
CA ASP A 277 -20.43 -6.50 6.96
C ASP A 277 -19.57 -5.23 6.87
N MET A 278 -18.78 -5.06 5.82
CA MET A 278 -18.01 -3.84 5.59
C MET A 278 -18.87 -2.67 5.08
N GLY A 279 -20.11 -2.94 4.63
CA GLY A 279 -21.02 -1.92 4.12
C GLY A 279 -20.94 -1.72 2.63
N GLU A 280 -21.49 -0.60 2.17
CA GLU A 280 -21.57 -0.27 0.76
C GLU A 280 -20.32 0.47 0.27
N PHE A 281 -19.86 0.09 -0.92
CA PHE A 281 -18.73 0.74 -1.61
C PHE A 281 -19.17 1.19 -2.99
N THR A 282 -18.57 2.29 -3.45
CA THR A 282 -18.81 2.87 -4.77
C THR A 282 -17.53 2.79 -5.59
N ILE A 283 -17.66 2.41 -6.86
CA ILE A 283 -16.53 2.39 -7.80
C ILE A 283 -16.28 3.81 -8.29
N THR A 284 -15.04 4.26 -8.21
CA THR A 284 -14.62 5.61 -8.60
C THR A 284 -13.54 5.54 -9.68
N THR A 285 -13.18 6.69 -10.24
CA THR A 285 -12.09 6.78 -11.22
C THR A 285 -10.75 6.69 -10.50
N ALA A 286 -9.88 5.81 -10.98
CA ALA A 286 -8.51 5.65 -10.49
C ALA A 286 -7.56 6.69 -11.12
N ASP A 287 -6.36 6.82 -10.55
CA ASP A 287 -5.33 7.76 -11.05
C ASP A 287 -4.90 7.46 -12.51
N ASP A 288 -5.01 6.21 -12.94
CA ASP A 288 -4.68 5.77 -14.30
C ASP A 288 -5.87 5.89 -15.28
N GLU A 289 -6.94 6.57 -14.89
CA GLU A 289 -8.20 6.71 -15.63
C GLU A 289 -9.02 5.41 -15.76
N GLY A 290 -8.56 4.33 -15.17
CA GLY A 290 -9.36 3.13 -14.95
C GLY A 290 -10.30 3.30 -13.77
N THR A 291 -10.75 2.19 -13.19
CA THR A 291 -11.69 2.23 -12.07
C THR A 291 -11.11 1.58 -10.84
N GLU A 292 -11.51 2.09 -9.67
CA GLU A 292 -11.06 1.56 -8.39
C GLU A 292 -12.15 1.59 -7.32
N ILE A 293 -11.93 0.77 -6.31
CA ILE A 293 -12.68 0.78 -5.06
C ILE A 293 -11.65 1.09 -3.97
N VAL A 294 -11.84 2.18 -3.23
CA VAL A 294 -10.89 2.58 -2.17
C VAL A 294 -11.38 2.03 -0.84
N LEU A 295 -10.51 1.26 -0.17
CA LEU A 295 -10.82 0.69 1.14
C LEU A 295 -11.08 1.79 2.17
N GLY A 296 -10.18 2.79 2.24
CA GLY A 296 -10.35 3.89 3.17
C GLY A 296 -9.10 4.75 3.26
N GLU A 297 -8.98 5.43 4.40
CA GLU A 297 -7.80 6.23 4.71
C GLU A 297 -6.70 5.33 5.30
N PRO A 298 -5.43 5.81 5.30
CA PRO A 298 -4.36 5.08 5.97
C PRO A 298 -4.68 4.84 7.45
N LEU A 299 -4.36 3.66 7.94
CA LEU A 299 -4.53 3.30 9.34
C LEU A 299 -3.37 3.85 10.16
N GLN A 300 -3.69 4.62 11.22
CA GLN A 300 -2.68 5.21 12.10
C GLN A 300 -2.28 4.24 13.22
N PHE A 301 -0.97 4.04 13.38
CA PHE A 301 -0.40 3.28 14.49
C PHE A 301 0.23 4.24 15.49
N THR A 302 -0.21 4.13 16.73
CA THR A 302 0.18 4.99 17.85
C THR A 302 0.76 4.13 18.98
N PRO A 303 1.36 4.72 20.02
CA PRO A 303 1.79 3.95 21.17
C PRO A 303 0.69 3.12 21.83
N GLU A 304 -0.56 3.54 21.69
CA GLU A 304 -1.72 2.88 22.30
C GLU A 304 -2.16 1.62 21.53
N ASN A 305 -1.96 1.57 20.21
CA ASN A 305 -2.48 0.47 19.39
C ASN A 305 -1.42 -0.38 18.68
N VAL A 306 -0.17 0.09 18.62
CA VAL A 306 0.86 -0.58 17.81
C VAL A 306 1.13 -2.02 18.26
N ALA A 307 1.08 -2.28 19.56
CA ALA A 307 1.35 -3.62 20.10
C ALA A 307 0.33 -4.65 19.63
N ASP A 308 -0.94 -4.29 19.52
CA ASP A 308 -1.98 -5.19 19.06
C ASP A 308 -1.82 -5.52 17.58
N TYR A 309 -1.52 -4.51 16.76
CA TYR A 309 -1.28 -4.72 15.33
C TYR A 309 0.04 -5.44 15.05
N ALA A 310 1.05 -5.27 15.91
CA ALA A 310 2.34 -5.96 15.76
C ALA A 310 2.22 -7.49 15.86
N LYS A 311 1.15 -8.00 16.43
CA LYS A 311 0.85 -9.44 16.46
C LYS A 311 0.34 -9.96 15.11
N LEU A 312 -0.11 -9.07 14.24
CA LEU A 312 -0.71 -9.40 12.95
C LEU A 312 0.29 -9.20 11.80
N TYR A 313 0.99 -8.08 11.79
CA TYR A 313 1.95 -7.76 10.74
C TYR A 313 2.95 -6.67 11.13
#